data_a5563cf5b29a4c85f2662579d9859e76
#
_entry.id   a5563cf5b29a4c85f2662579d9859e76
#
_cell.length_a   1.000
_cell.length_b   1.000
_cell.length_c   1.000
_cell.angle_alpha   90.00
_cell.angle_beta   90.00
_cell.angle_gamma   90.00
#
_symmetry.space_group_name_H-M   'P 1'
#
loop_
_entity.id
_entity.type
_entity.pdbx_description
1 polymer ?
#
loop_
_entity_poly.entity_id
_entity_poly.type
_entity_poly.pdbx_seq_one_letter_code
_entity_poly.pdbx_strand_id
1 'polypeptide(L)'
;MRDCLLAAGKYGLAGLPLAYKVKFGWCMLRYKMSFEDGVALYGKYVGNWGGEATRWRFDAVQDGNVVRSVTLCPSAKLHLEVKASRTALREKDTYDMAAVRVRILDENGNVAPYAQLPVVFELEGDAELVGPEVTAAEGGMTGTYIKTIGQTGEIRLTISTAQTEPVTVDFSCEK
;
A
#
# COMPACT_ATOMS: atom_id res chain seq x y z
N MET A 1 28.68 16.98 -15.59
CA MET A 1 27.83 15.90 -16.12
C MET A 1 26.35 16.14 -15.80
N ARG A 2 25.95 16.29 -14.53
CA ARG A 2 24.54 16.50 -14.12
C ARG A 2 23.79 17.54 -14.96
N ASP A 3 24.35 18.76 -15.10
CA ASP A 3 23.70 19.84 -15.86
C ASP A 3 23.52 19.50 -17.34
N CYS A 4 24.44 18.71 -17.92
CA CYS A 4 24.34 18.25 -19.32
C CYS A 4 23.21 17.23 -19.47
N LEU A 5 23.02 16.32 -18.49
CA LEU A 5 21.93 15.34 -18.49
C LEU A 5 20.58 16.02 -18.31
N LEU A 6 20.47 16.99 -17.40
CA LEU A 6 19.26 17.80 -17.23
C LEU A 6 18.91 18.61 -18.47
N ALA A 7 19.91 19.22 -19.13
CA ALA A 7 19.72 19.92 -20.39
C ALA A 7 19.27 18.97 -21.50
N ALA A 8 19.84 17.77 -21.57
CA ALA A 8 19.40 16.73 -22.51
C ALA A 8 17.95 16.29 -22.26
N GLY A 9 17.51 16.20 -21.00
CA GLY A 9 16.12 15.93 -20.67
C GLY A 9 15.16 17.02 -21.10
N LYS A 10 15.58 18.30 -21.00
CA LYS A 10 14.76 19.45 -21.36
C LYS A 10 14.65 19.71 -22.87
N TYR A 11 15.77 19.59 -23.58
CA TYR A 11 15.88 20.00 -25.00
C TYR A 11 15.94 18.81 -25.96
N GLY A 12 16.09 17.58 -25.43
CA GLY A 12 16.43 16.40 -26.22
C GLY A 12 17.88 16.43 -26.71
N LEU A 13 18.42 15.30 -27.15
CA LEU A 13 19.80 15.22 -27.62
C LEU A 13 20.01 16.03 -28.92
N ALA A 14 19.03 16.02 -29.82
CA ALA A 14 19.09 16.77 -31.07
C ALA A 14 19.05 18.30 -30.88
N GLY A 15 18.16 18.76 -29.98
CA GLY A 15 17.95 20.17 -29.65
C GLY A 15 18.91 20.74 -28.60
N LEU A 16 19.88 19.97 -28.14
CA LEU A 16 20.83 20.40 -27.10
C LEU A 16 21.69 21.57 -27.58
N PRO A 17 21.76 22.71 -26.85
CA PRO A 17 22.61 23.83 -27.17
C PRO A 17 24.08 23.43 -27.32
N LEU A 18 24.80 24.07 -28.27
CA LEU A 18 26.17 23.71 -28.63
C LEU A 18 27.10 23.67 -27.39
N ALA A 19 26.95 24.62 -26.47
CA ALA A 19 27.75 24.69 -25.25
C ALA A 19 27.63 23.40 -24.41
N TYR A 20 26.43 22.82 -24.31
CA TYR A 20 26.21 21.57 -23.59
C TYR A 20 26.72 20.35 -24.40
N LYS A 21 26.63 20.37 -25.72
CA LYS A 21 27.24 19.31 -26.58
C LYS A 21 28.74 19.22 -26.36
N VAL A 22 29.43 20.38 -26.39
CA VAL A 22 30.89 20.48 -26.16
C VAL A 22 31.22 20.00 -24.71
N LYS A 23 30.49 20.48 -23.72
CA LYS A 23 30.68 20.08 -22.30
C LYS A 23 30.45 18.59 -22.10
N PHE A 24 29.43 18.02 -22.76
CA PHE A 24 29.12 16.58 -22.72
C PHE A 24 30.25 15.76 -23.32
N GLY A 25 30.71 16.11 -24.53
CA GLY A 25 31.84 15.46 -25.21
C GLY A 25 33.12 15.52 -24.38
N TRP A 26 33.43 16.69 -23.78
CA TRP A 26 34.57 16.83 -22.87
C TRP A 26 34.44 15.94 -21.61
N CYS A 27 33.26 15.85 -21.02
CA CYS A 27 33.03 14.96 -19.90
C CYS A 27 33.23 13.48 -20.29
N MET A 28 32.72 13.06 -21.43
CA MET A 28 32.91 11.69 -21.94
C MET A 28 34.39 11.37 -22.12
N LEU A 29 35.15 12.27 -22.73
CA LEU A 29 36.59 12.11 -22.97
C LEU A 29 37.35 12.07 -21.61
N ARG A 30 37.04 13.01 -20.71
CA ARG A 30 37.75 13.16 -19.42
C ARG A 30 37.52 11.96 -18.47
N TYR A 31 36.36 11.36 -18.50
CA TYR A 31 35.99 10.24 -17.66
C TYR A 31 36.01 8.88 -18.35
N LYS A 32 36.51 8.84 -19.62
CA LYS A 32 36.57 7.65 -20.48
C LYS A 32 35.22 6.91 -20.54
N MET A 33 34.14 7.65 -20.66
CA MET A 33 32.80 7.12 -20.74
C MET A 33 32.39 6.81 -22.17
N SER A 34 31.74 5.68 -22.37
CA SER A 34 31.06 5.33 -23.60
C SER A 34 29.71 6.09 -23.74
N PHE A 35 29.15 6.05 -24.94
CA PHE A 35 27.79 6.57 -25.15
C PHE A 35 26.75 5.80 -24.30
N GLU A 36 26.95 4.50 -24.17
CA GLU A 36 26.10 3.61 -23.36
C GLU A 36 26.11 3.99 -21.88
N ASP A 37 27.28 4.33 -21.32
CA ASP A 37 27.39 4.86 -19.94
C ASP A 37 26.63 6.17 -19.79
N GLY A 38 26.63 7.03 -20.79
CA GLY A 38 25.86 8.27 -20.82
C GLY A 38 24.35 8.02 -20.82
N VAL A 39 23.89 7.05 -21.61
CA VAL A 39 22.47 6.61 -21.64
C VAL A 39 22.06 6.01 -20.31
N ALA A 40 22.89 5.16 -19.71
CA ALA A 40 22.63 4.55 -18.41
C ALA A 40 22.51 5.62 -17.31
N LEU A 41 23.40 6.62 -17.29
CA LEU A 41 23.33 7.76 -16.39
C LEU A 41 22.09 8.62 -16.61
N TYR A 42 21.71 8.83 -17.87
CA TYR A 42 20.48 9.52 -18.21
C TYR A 42 19.25 8.77 -17.67
N GLY A 43 19.16 7.46 -17.93
CA GLY A 43 18.07 6.60 -17.42
C GLY A 43 17.99 6.63 -15.90
N LYS A 44 19.16 6.59 -15.22
CA LYS A 44 19.22 6.58 -13.74
C LYS A 44 18.83 7.91 -13.09
N TYR A 45 19.22 9.06 -13.67
CA TYR A 45 19.11 10.36 -12.99
C TYR A 45 18.11 11.34 -13.61
N VAL A 46 17.64 11.09 -14.81
CA VAL A 46 16.76 12.00 -15.56
C VAL A 46 15.53 11.29 -16.12
N GLY A 47 15.73 10.18 -16.81
CA GLY A 47 14.68 9.50 -17.56
C GLY A 47 13.70 8.71 -16.70
N ASN A 48 14.11 8.25 -15.56
CA ASN A 48 13.33 7.41 -14.61
C ASN A 48 12.62 6.20 -15.26
N TRP A 49 13.00 5.81 -16.47
CA TRP A 49 12.46 4.69 -17.21
C TRP A 49 13.25 3.42 -16.85
N GLY A 50 12.64 2.54 -16.04
CA GLY A 50 13.25 1.27 -15.64
C GLY A 50 14.30 1.38 -14.53
N GLY A 51 14.39 2.51 -13.83
CA GLY A 51 15.16 2.64 -12.60
C GLY A 51 14.45 2.00 -11.39
N GLU A 52 15.16 1.86 -10.29
CA GLU A 52 14.54 1.46 -9.00
C GLU A 52 13.37 2.39 -8.68
N ALA A 53 12.28 1.81 -8.19
CA ALA A 53 11.08 2.56 -7.80
C ALA A 53 11.46 3.67 -6.82
N THR A 54 11.05 4.90 -7.12
CA THR A 54 11.32 6.05 -6.25
C THR A 54 10.57 5.88 -4.95
N ARG A 55 11.30 5.91 -3.84
CA ARG A 55 10.74 5.86 -2.50
C ARG A 55 10.79 7.25 -1.88
N TRP A 56 9.65 7.71 -1.36
CA TRP A 56 9.51 8.99 -0.67
C TRP A 56 9.21 8.73 0.80
N ARG A 57 9.95 9.35 1.69
CA ARG A 57 9.68 9.32 3.12
C ARG A 57 9.36 10.74 3.59
N PHE A 58 8.25 10.87 4.30
CA PHE A 58 7.79 12.11 4.92
C PHE A 58 7.83 11.94 6.43
N ASP A 59 8.59 12.77 7.10
CA ASP A 59 8.72 12.78 8.57
C ASP A 59 8.04 14.02 9.13
N ALA A 60 7.07 13.83 10.03
CA ALA A 60 6.55 14.90 10.86
C ALA A 60 7.48 15.08 12.06
N VAL A 61 8.00 16.30 12.26
CA VAL A 61 8.96 16.60 13.32
C VAL A 61 8.32 17.58 14.31
N GLN A 62 8.35 17.24 15.59
CA GLN A 62 7.94 18.10 16.69
C GLN A 62 9.07 18.18 17.71
N ASP A 63 9.47 19.41 18.09
CA ASP A 63 10.55 19.69 19.05
C ASP A 63 11.87 18.95 18.71
N GLY A 64 12.20 18.85 17.41
CA GLY A 64 13.39 18.17 16.90
C GLY A 64 13.29 16.64 16.82
N ASN A 65 12.19 16.03 17.25
CA ASN A 65 11.95 14.59 17.23
C ASN A 65 10.95 14.21 16.13
N VAL A 66 11.23 13.10 15.44
CA VAL A 66 10.28 12.54 14.46
C VAL A 66 9.14 11.86 15.23
N VAL A 67 7.93 12.41 15.12
CA VAL A 67 6.72 11.89 15.78
C VAL A 67 5.92 10.95 14.88
N ARG A 68 6.09 11.06 13.57
CA ARG A 68 5.44 10.18 12.59
C ARG A 68 6.23 10.15 11.29
N SER A 69 6.30 8.98 10.67
CA SER A 69 6.86 8.81 9.32
C SER A 69 5.84 8.13 8.42
N VAL A 70 5.80 8.54 7.15
CA VAL A 70 5.04 7.88 6.09
C VAL A 70 5.98 7.65 4.92
N THR A 71 6.02 6.42 4.43
CA THR A 71 6.81 6.05 3.25
C THR A 71 5.87 5.73 2.10
N LEU A 72 6.08 6.36 0.96
CA LEU A 72 5.34 6.12 -0.27
C LEU A 72 6.29 5.58 -1.35
N CYS A 73 5.95 4.45 -1.93
CA CYS A 73 6.63 3.89 -3.11
C CYS A 73 5.62 3.06 -3.91
N PRO A 74 5.88 2.79 -5.20
CA PRO A 74 5.13 1.79 -5.92
C PRO A 74 5.20 0.47 -5.16
N SER A 75 4.03 -0.09 -4.82
CA SER A 75 3.92 -1.33 -4.05
C SER A 75 3.43 -2.46 -4.95
N ALA A 76 4.03 -3.64 -4.79
CA ALA A 76 3.61 -4.85 -5.47
C ALA A 76 2.97 -5.87 -4.51
N LYS A 77 3.07 -5.64 -3.20
CA LYS A 77 2.55 -6.55 -2.18
C LYS A 77 1.46 -5.88 -1.36
N LEU A 78 0.35 -6.57 -1.26
CA LEU A 78 -0.78 -6.14 -0.44
C LEU A 78 -0.94 -7.11 0.73
N HIS A 79 -1.50 -6.60 1.83
CA HIS A 79 -1.91 -7.42 2.97
C HIS A 79 -3.18 -6.86 3.60
N LEU A 80 -3.92 -7.73 4.29
CA LEU A 80 -5.12 -7.33 5.03
C LEU A 80 -4.74 -6.89 6.44
N GLU A 81 -5.30 -5.77 6.87
CA GLU A 81 -5.40 -5.41 8.27
C GLU A 81 -6.86 -5.49 8.69
N VAL A 82 -7.14 -6.32 9.69
CA VAL A 82 -8.49 -6.53 10.22
C VAL A 82 -8.54 -6.05 11.66
N LYS A 83 -9.55 -5.25 12.00
CA LYS A 83 -9.78 -4.76 13.36
C LYS A 83 -11.24 -4.96 13.75
N ALA A 84 -11.46 -5.81 14.73
CA ALA A 84 -12.75 -5.94 15.40
C ALA A 84 -12.90 -4.87 16.50
N SER A 85 -14.11 -4.35 16.67
CA SER A 85 -14.43 -3.41 17.77
C SER A 85 -14.33 -4.09 19.14
N ARG A 86 -14.66 -5.37 19.20
CA ARG A 86 -14.52 -6.28 20.34
C ARG A 86 -14.49 -7.72 19.83
N THR A 87 -13.96 -8.64 20.62
CA THR A 87 -13.93 -10.08 20.33
C THR A 87 -14.75 -10.90 21.34
N ALA A 88 -15.06 -10.34 22.50
CA ALA A 88 -15.98 -10.94 23.43
C ALA A 88 -17.37 -10.30 23.27
N LEU A 89 -18.35 -11.11 22.90
CA LEU A 89 -19.75 -10.74 22.73
C LEU A 89 -20.55 -11.25 23.94
N ARG A 90 -21.57 -10.50 24.33
CA ARG A 90 -22.45 -10.87 25.45
C ARG A 90 -23.90 -10.68 25.04
N GLU A 91 -24.59 -11.77 24.88
CA GLU A 91 -26.02 -11.77 24.63
C GLU A 91 -26.76 -11.93 25.93
N LYS A 92 -27.58 -10.93 26.28
CA LYS A 92 -28.46 -10.95 27.46
C LYS A 92 -29.92 -10.91 27.02
N ASP A 93 -30.57 -9.77 27.20
CA ASP A 93 -31.98 -9.56 26.80
C ASP A 93 -32.13 -9.30 25.31
N THR A 94 -31.04 -8.96 24.63
CA THR A 94 -30.99 -8.69 23.20
C THR A 94 -29.64 -9.15 22.62
N TYR A 95 -29.57 -9.27 21.29
CA TYR A 95 -28.32 -9.59 20.59
C TYR A 95 -27.23 -8.57 20.87
N ASP A 96 -25.99 -9.01 20.82
CA ASP A 96 -24.80 -8.17 20.78
C ASP A 96 -24.16 -8.18 19.37
N MET A 97 -23.38 -7.15 19.08
CA MET A 97 -22.75 -6.97 17.78
C MET A 97 -21.30 -6.52 17.89
N ALA A 98 -20.46 -7.01 16.98
CA ALA A 98 -19.12 -6.48 16.75
C ALA A 98 -18.99 -5.94 15.33
N ALA A 99 -18.41 -4.75 15.21
CA ALA A 99 -18.00 -4.21 13.92
C ALA A 99 -16.60 -4.75 13.55
N VAL A 100 -16.45 -5.23 12.33
CA VAL A 100 -15.18 -5.69 11.78
C VAL A 100 -14.79 -4.78 10.63
N ARG A 101 -13.69 -4.06 10.79
CA ARG A 101 -13.11 -3.18 9.76
C ARG A 101 -11.96 -3.86 9.08
N VAL A 102 -11.94 -3.77 7.75
CA VAL A 102 -10.91 -4.35 6.90
C VAL A 102 -10.23 -3.22 6.12
N ARG A 103 -8.91 -3.23 6.09
CA ARG A 103 -8.11 -2.35 5.26
C ARG A 103 -7.14 -3.18 4.44
N ILE A 104 -6.97 -2.83 3.18
CA ILE A 104 -5.94 -3.37 2.33
C ILE A 104 -4.77 -2.40 2.39
N LEU A 105 -3.65 -2.87 2.90
CA LEU A 105 -2.44 -2.08 3.10
C LEU A 105 -1.36 -2.49 2.11
N ASP A 106 -0.50 -1.51 1.75
CA ASP A 106 0.74 -1.76 1.04
C ASP A 106 1.84 -2.29 1.98
N GLU A 107 2.98 -2.64 1.46
CA GLU A 107 4.15 -3.13 2.24
C GLU A 107 4.73 -2.08 3.21
N ASN A 108 4.32 -0.82 3.11
CA ASN A 108 4.73 0.26 4.02
C ASN A 108 3.67 0.55 5.09
N GLY A 109 2.55 -0.20 5.10
CA GLY A 109 1.45 -0.02 6.04
C GLY A 109 0.49 1.13 5.68
N ASN A 110 0.55 1.66 4.46
CA ASN A 110 -0.42 2.64 3.99
C ASN A 110 -1.63 1.95 3.39
N VAL A 111 -2.81 2.54 3.55
CA VAL A 111 -3.99 2.07 2.83
C VAL A 111 -3.74 2.19 1.33
N ALA A 112 -4.05 1.13 0.58
CA ALA A 112 -3.94 1.07 -0.87
C ALA A 112 -5.27 1.47 -1.53
N PRO A 113 -5.54 2.77 -1.79
CA PRO A 113 -6.85 3.23 -2.26
C PRO A 113 -7.20 2.74 -3.67
N TYR A 114 -6.20 2.26 -4.41
CA TYR A 114 -6.37 1.66 -5.73
C TYR A 114 -6.79 0.17 -5.67
N ALA A 115 -6.68 -0.46 -4.50
CA ALA A 115 -7.02 -1.88 -4.30
C ALA A 115 -8.53 -2.04 -4.09
N GLN A 116 -9.29 -1.96 -5.18
CA GLN A 116 -10.74 -2.19 -5.19
C GLN A 116 -11.03 -3.69 -5.40
N LEU A 117 -10.59 -4.51 -4.46
CA LEU A 117 -10.70 -5.95 -4.52
C LEU A 117 -12.00 -6.44 -3.86
N PRO A 118 -12.60 -7.54 -4.36
CA PRO A 118 -13.63 -8.23 -3.62
C PRO A 118 -13.02 -8.84 -2.35
N VAL A 119 -13.67 -8.61 -1.23
CA VAL A 119 -13.34 -9.17 0.08
C VAL A 119 -14.45 -10.16 0.44
N VAL A 120 -14.06 -11.38 0.76
CA VAL A 120 -14.95 -12.47 1.15
C VAL A 120 -14.89 -12.62 2.67
N PHE A 121 -16.06 -12.75 3.28
CA PHE A 121 -16.26 -13.00 4.72
C PHE A 121 -16.88 -14.40 4.89
N GLU A 122 -16.14 -15.31 5.48
CA GLU A 122 -16.58 -16.66 5.81
C GLU A 122 -16.75 -16.77 7.33
N LEU A 123 -17.99 -16.98 7.78
CA LEU A 123 -18.33 -17.07 9.18
C LEU A 123 -18.62 -18.52 9.57
N GLU A 124 -17.96 -18.99 10.61
CA GLU A 124 -18.18 -20.28 11.25
C GLU A 124 -18.63 -20.07 12.70
N GLY A 125 -19.54 -20.93 13.19
CA GLY A 125 -20.08 -20.85 14.56
C GLY A 125 -21.45 -20.19 14.63
N ASP A 126 -21.97 -20.03 15.85
CA ASP A 126 -23.34 -19.60 16.12
C ASP A 126 -23.48 -18.07 16.12
N ALA A 127 -23.35 -17.47 14.95
CA ALA A 127 -23.52 -16.03 14.73
C ALA A 127 -24.01 -15.75 13.31
N GLU A 128 -24.36 -14.53 13.02
CA GLU A 128 -24.87 -14.07 11.73
C GLU A 128 -24.03 -12.87 11.23
N LEU A 129 -23.68 -12.87 9.94
CA LEU A 129 -23.16 -11.68 9.26
C LEU A 129 -24.28 -10.70 8.98
N VAL A 130 -24.08 -9.42 9.37
CA VAL A 130 -24.99 -8.35 9.00
C VAL A 130 -24.42 -7.65 7.77
N GLY A 131 -24.81 -8.13 6.61
CA GLY A 131 -24.33 -7.66 5.31
C GLY A 131 -24.02 -8.82 4.37
N PRO A 132 -23.55 -8.53 3.17
CA PRO A 132 -23.21 -9.56 2.20
C PRO A 132 -21.91 -10.28 2.58
N GLU A 133 -21.82 -11.57 2.20
CA GLU A 133 -20.60 -12.38 2.37
C GLU A 133 -19.44 -11.86 1.49
N VAL A 134 -19.75 -11.15 0.40
CA VAL A 134 -18.75 -10.56 -0.49
C VAL A 134 -19.05 -9.08 -0.67
N THR A 135 -18.04 -8.25 -0.43
CA THR A 135 -18.15 -6.80 -0.64
C THR A 135 -16.89 -6.23 -1.28
N ALA A 136 -17.00 -5.14 -2.01
CA ALA A 136 -15.84 -4.48 -2.59
C ALA A 136 -15.11 -3.63 -1.53
N ALA A 137 -13.79 -3.64 -1.56
CA ALA A 137 -12.98 -2.72 -0.79
C ALA A 137 -12.90 -1.37 -1.50
N GLU A 138 -13.82 -0.47 -1.24
CA GLU A 138 -13.84 0.87 -1.81
C GLU A 138 -12.72 1.73 -1.20
N GLY A 139 -11.84 2.27 -2.04
CA GLY A 139 -10.68 3.02 -1.57
C GLY A 139 -9.74 2.20 -0.68
N GLY A 140 -9.68 0.88 -0.86
CA GLY A 140 -8.87 -0.03 -0.05
C GLY A 140 -9.48 -0.35 1.32
N MET A 141 -10.75 -0.06 1.57
CA MET A 141 -11.41 -0.28 2.86
C MET A 141 -12.79 -0.89 2.71
N THR A 142 -13.16 -1.75 3.64
CA THR A 142 -14.50 -2.32 3.77
C THR A 142 -14.74 -2.79 5.20
N GLY A 143 -15.86 -3.45 5.45
CA GLY A 143 -16.16 -4.05 6.74
C GLY A 143 -17.50 -4.77 6.75
N THR A 144 -17.74 -5.45 7.86
CA THR A 144 -18.99 -6.14 8.14
C THR A 144 -19.32 -6.05 9.61
N TYR A 145 -20.48 -6.58 10.02
CA TYR A 145 -20.84 -6.76 11.42
C TYR A 145 -21.15 -8.23 11.67
N ILE A 146 -20.78 -8.70 12.87
CA ILE A 146 -21.17 -9.99 13.38
C ILE A 146 -22.23 -9.74 14.47
N LYS A 147 -23.30 -10.50 14.42
CA LYS A 147 -24.42 -10.43 15.37
C LYS A 147 -24.61 -11.80 16.03
N THR A 148 -24.84 -11.83 17.33
CA THR A 148 -25.22 -13.04 18.09
C THR A 148 -26.65 -13.47 17.78
N ILE A 149 -26.94 -14.78 17.91
CA ILE A 149 -28.23 -15.41 17.53
C ILE A 149 -28.86 -16.22 18.68
N GLY A 150 -28.54 -15.91 19.92
CA GLY A 150 -29.09 -16.60 21.08
C GLY A 150 -28.30 -17.81 21.56
N GLN A 151 -27.18 -18.10 20.96
CA GLN A 151 -26.29 -19.21 21.26
C GLN A 151 -25.00 -18.73 21.89
N THR A 152 -24.40 -19.54 22.74
CA THR A 152 -23.05 -19.29 23.32
C THR A 152 -22.05 -20.19 22.65
N GLY A 153 -20.83 -19.71 22.47
CA GLY A 153 -19.77 -20.51 21.88
C GLY A 153 -18.68 -19.69 21.21
N GLU A 154 -17.85 -20.39 20.49
CA GLU A 154 -16.77 -19.82 19.67
C GLU A 154 -17.28 -19.50 18.27
N ILE A 155 -16.88 -18.35 17.76
CA ILE A 155 -17.23 -17.85 16.44
C ILE A 155 -15.93 -17.52 15.73
N ARG A 156 -15.80 -17.93 14.49
CA ARG A 156 -14.62 -17.66 13.67
C ARG A 156 -15.01 -16.92 12.39
N LEU A 157 -14.37 -15.80 12.14
CA LEU A 157 -14.51 -15.06 10.89
C LEU A 157 -13.20 -15.11 10.12
N THR A 158 -13.23 -15.69 8.92
CA THR A 158 -12.12 -15.67 7.97
C THR A 158 -12.40 -14.63 6.90
N ILE A 159 -11.43 -13.74 6.69
CA ILE A 159 -11.49 -12.65 5.70
C ILE A 159 -10.43 -12.92 4.65
N SER A 160 -10.83 -12.97 3.39
CA SER A 160 -9.93 -13.27 2.28
C SER A 160 -10.15 -12.37 1.07
N THR A 161 -9.13 -12.27 0.23
CA THR A 161 -9.16 -11.66 -1.10
C THR A 161 -8.16 -12.37 -2.01
N ALA A 162 -8.35 -12.26 -3.32
CA ALA A 162 -7.54 -12.98 -4.31
C ALA A 162 -6.04 -12.62 -4.32
N GLN A 163 -5.64 -11.51 -3.68
CA GLN A 163 -4.27 -10.96 -3.76
C GLN A 163 -3.55 -10.88 -2.41
N THR A 164 -4.15 -11.38 -1.34
CA THR A 164 -3.55 -11.36 -0.01
C THR A 164 -3.71 -12.71 0.69
N GLU A 165 -2.88 -12.97 1.70
CA GLU A 165 -3.14 -14.06 2.63
C GLU A 165 -4.42 -13.78 3.42
N PRO A 166 -5.22 -14.81 3.75
CA PRO A 166 -6.41 -14.66 4.55
C PRO A 166 -6.07 -14.29 6.00
N VAL A 167 -6.99 -13.58 6.64
CA VAL A 167 -6.88 -13.21 8.06
C VAL A 167 -8.08 -13.78 8.80
N THR A 168 -7.85 -14.43 9.93
CA THR A 168 -8.90 -14.99 10.78
C THR A 168 -9.00 -14.23 12.09
N VAL A 169 -10.21 -13.99 12.54
CA VAL A 169 -10.54 -13.37 13.84
C VAL A 169 -11.48 -14.30 14.59
N ASP A 170 -11.08 -14.70 15.78
CA ASP A 170 -11.90 -15.52 16.67
C ASP A 170 -12.67 -14.62 17.64
N PHE A 171 -13.93 -14.97 17.88
CA PHE A 171 -14.83 -14.31 18.83
C PHE A 171 -15.40 -15.35 19.78
N SER A 172 -15.76 -14.90 20.98
CA SER A 172 -16.52 -15.70 21.94
C SER A 172 -17.87 -15.04 22.24
N CYS A 173 -18.91 -15.85 22.37
CA CYS A 173 -20.22 -15.39 22.83
C CYS A 173 -20.54 -16.01 24.18
N GLU A 174 -20.85 -15.16 25.16
CA GLU A 174 -21.29 -15.51 26.52
C GLU A 174 -22.71 -14.98 26.74
N LYS A 175 -23.42 -15.57 27.71
CA LYS A 175 -24.73 -15.08 28.20
C LYS A 175 -24.56 -14.10 29.33
#